data_2ea19ba07501a3edc88abf99877b4304
#
_entry.id   2ea19ba07501a3edc88abf99877b4304
#
_cell.length_a   1.000
_cell.length_b   1.000
_cell.length_c   1.000
_cell.angle_alpha   90.00
_cell.angle_beta   90.00
_cell.angle_gamma   90.00
#
_symmetry.space_group_name_H-M   'P 1'
#
loop_
_entity.id
_entity.type
_entity.pdbx_description
1 polymer ?
#
loop_
_entity_poly.entity_id
_entity_poly.type
_entity_poly.pdbx_seq_one_letter_code
_entity_poly.pdbx_strand_id
1 'polypeptide(L)'
;MKNFIFIPDTNKGAGLGHLFRCYQYSNFVNKDYKIIFLINKNFDPKYLIHKNERSIKISYIFFSDLKKTLGLLKKDNKKIYTFIDSYNKKLHSINFNVFSIKHIAILDFKIKNSADFILDHTFKREKNFHTITSMNKIFTGLNNFPIIKKLKLKKRNTILINFGSIKNKTLISKSLIFIKKLNLDSSYKIIIINKYFNKKDCYKLNMLNQVICYKFFKNIDSIYERLYFTIGACGISLYEKCFYHIPSISKCVAKNQYFNFVNFFSNNCILSFDQVMKIDLKNLENKKNILDKIHNVENNLKRCFDYNKNRKNLGLFFKKI
;
A
#
# COMPACT_ATOMS: atom_id res chain seq x y z
N MET A 1 31.70 1.65 -3.01
CA MET A 1 30.35 2.15 -2.72
C MET A 1 29.50 0.98 -2.26
N LYS A 2 28.62 1.15 -1.29
CA LYS A 2 27.72 0.10 -0.80
C LYS A 2 26.47 0.01 -1.70
N ASN A 3 25.99 -1.21 -1.97
CA ASN A 3 24.75 -1.40 -2.75
C ASN A 3 23.59 -1.78 -1.83
N PHE A 4 22.46 -1.12 -1.99
CA PHE A 4 21.20 -1.48 -1.36
C PHE A 4 20.24 -1.99 -2.46
N ILE A 5 19.95 -3.28 -2.43
CA ILE A 5 19.22 -3.97 -3.49
C ILE A 5 17.79 -4.27 -3.03
N PHE A 6 16.82 -3.67 -3.69
CA PHE A 6 15.40 -3.95 -3.50
C PHE A 6 14.93 -5.03 -4.47
N ILE A 7 14.18 -6.01 -3.97
CA ILE A 7 13.65 -7.15 -4.74
C ILE A 7 12.13 -7.20 -4.52
N PRO A 8 11.36 -6.31 -5.21
CA PRO A 8 9.91 -6.35 -5.16
C PRO A 8 9.35 -7.53 -5.95
N ASP A 9 8.18 -8.05 -5.57
CA ASP A 9 7.46 -9.00 -6.39
C ASP A 9 6.92 -8.31 -7.65
N THR A 10 7.54 -8.59 -8.77
CA THR A 10 7.18 -8.06 -10.09
C THR A 10 6.78 -9.18 -11.07
N ASN A 11 6.41 -10.35 -10.55
CA ASN A 11 5.90 -11.46 -11.35
C ASN A 11 4.51 -11.16 -11.92
N LYS A 12 4.13 -11.87 -12.99
CA LYS A 12 2.79 -11.76 -13.58
C LYS A 12 1.73 -12.11 -12.52
N GLY A 13 0.81 -11.18 -12.30
CA GLY A 13 -0.23 -11.32 -11.25
C GLY A 13 0.10 -10.68 -9.91
N ALA A 14 1.35 -10.37 -9.60
CA ALA A 14 1.69 -9.47 -8.50
C ALA A 14 1.22 -8.04 -8.84
N GLY A 15 0.59 -7.39 -7.90
CA GLY A 15 0.19 -5.98 -8.07
C GLY A 15 1.39 -5.05 -7.99
N LEU A 16 1.21 -3.77 -8.37
CA LEU A 16 2.24 -2.74 -8.25
C LEU A 16 2.60 -2.40 -6.78
N GLY A 17 1.84 -2.91 -5.81
CA GLY A 17 2.00 -2.57 -4.39
C GLY A 17 3.39 -2.87 -3.84
N HIS A 18 3.99 -4.01 -4.19
CA HIS A 18 5.34 -4.38 -3.76
C HIS A 18 6.40 -3.43 -4.32
N LEU A 19 6.29 -3.07 -5.61
CA LEU A 19 7.21 -2.12 -6.23
C LEU A 19 7.13 -0.75 -5.58
N PHE A 20 5.93 -0.19 -5.41
CA PHE A 20 5.74 1.13 -4.81
C PHE A 20 6.14 1.14 -3.33
N ARG A 21 5.88 0.07 -2.59
CA ARG A 21 6.32 -0.06 -1.19
C ARG A 21 7.85 -0.08 -1.09
N CYS A 22 8.54 -0.87 -1.90
CA CYS A 22 10.00 -0.85 -1.98
C CYS A 22 10.54 0.55 -2.37
N TYR A 23 9.88 1.21 -3.32
CA TYR A 23 10.22 2.59 -3.67
C TYR A 23 10.08 3.54 -2.49
N GLN A 24 9.00 3.44 -1.72
CA GLN A 24 8.81 4.25 -0.52
C GLN A 24 9.90 3.98 0.53
N TYR A 25 10.27 2.71 0.78
CA TYR A 25 11.37 2.36 1.68
C TYR A 25 12.72 2.91 1.20
N SER A 26 12.96 3.01 -0.10
CA SER A 26 14.21 3.53 -0.64
C SER A 26 14.52 4.98 -0.21
N ASN A 27 13.50 5.73 0.22
CA ASN A 27 13.66 7.08 0.74
C ASN A 27 14.31 7.15 2.15
N PHE A 28 14.36 6.03 2.86
CA PHE A 28 14.97 5.94 4.18
C PHE A 28 16.42 5.44 4.13
N VAL A 29 16.85 4.88 3.00
CA VAL A 29 18.22 4.40 2.79
C VAL A 29 19.20 5.58 2.79
N ASN A 30 20.37 5.39 3.41
CA ASN A 30 21.42 6.43 3.43
C ASN A 30 21.89 6.77 1.99
N LYS A 31 22.26 8.03 1.77
CA LYS A 31 22.75 8.54 0.47
C LYS A 31 24.06 7.89 0.02
N ASP A 32 24.84 7.30 0.94
CA ASP A 32 26.08 6.61 0.65
C ASP A 32 25.89 5.28 -0.09
N TYR A 33 24.64 4.84 -0.22
CA TYR A 33 24.29 3.61 -0.92
C TYR A 33 23.82 3.90 -2.34
N LYS A 34 24.30 3.07 -3.27
CA LYS A 34 23.68 2.94 -4.59
C LYS A 34 22.39 2.12 -4.45
N ILE A 35 21.27 2.67 -4.88
CA ILE A 35 19.96 1.99 -4.83
C ILE A 35 19.76 1.24 -6.15
N ILE A 36 19.55 -0.06 -6.04
CA ILE A 36 19.31 -0.97 -7.17
C ILE A 36 18.00 -1.71 -6.96
N PHE A 37 17.15 -1.74 -7.98
CA PHE A 37 15.95 -2.58 -8.00
C PHE A 37 16.17 -3.77 -8.94
N LEU A 38 16.00 -4.99 -8.43
CA LEU A 38 15.96 -6.18 -9.27
C LEU A 38 14.53 -6.45 -9.69
N ILE A 39 14.29 -6.41 -10.99
CA ILE A 39 12.95 -6.46 -11.61
C ILE A 39 12.87 -7.69 -12.50
N ASN A 40 11.76 -8.44 -12.45
CA ASN A 40 11.53 -9.54 -13.38
C ASN A 40 11.56 -9.01 -14.83
N LYS A 41 12.22 -9.73 -15.74
CA LYS A 41 12.39 -9.32 -17.15
C LYS A 41 11.06 -9.09 -17.89
N ASN A 42 9.97 -9.70 -17.44
CA ASN A 42 8.64 -9.57 -18.04
C ASN A 42 7.81 -8.41 -17.49
N PHE A 43 8.39 -7.58 -16.59
CA PHE A 43 7.69 -6.44 -16.00
C PHE A 43 7.67 -5.25 -16.97
N ASP A 44 6.54 -4.53 -17.04
CA ASP A 44 6.36 -3.37 -17.89
C ASP A 44 7.15 -2.15 -17.36
N PRO A 45 8.18 -1.65 -18.09
CA PRO A 45 9.04 -0.56 -17.63
C PRO A 45 8.32 0.76 -17.37
N LYS A 46 7.15 0.99 -17.93
CA LYS A 46 6.41 2.27 -17.78
C LYS A 46 6.03 2.60 -16.33
N TYR A 47 6.05 1.60 -15.43
CA TYR A 47 5.75 1.79 -14.01
C TYR A 47 6.99 2.10 -13.16
N LEU A 48 8.18 2.16 -13.76
CA LEU A 48 9.43 2.42 -13.04
C LEU A 48 9.59 3.90 -12.70
N ILE A 49 10.22 4.16 -11.55
CA ILE A 49 10.48 5.49 -11.02
C ILE A 49 11.99 5.66 -10.88
N HIS A 50 12.60 6.56 -11.64
CA HIS A 50 14.06 6.68 -11.76
C HIS A 50 14.75 7.45 -10.63
N LYS A 51 14.00 8.20 -9.83
CA LYS A 51 14.51 8.91 -8.66
C LYS A 51 13.53 8.76 -7.49
N ASN A 52 14.03 8.62 -6.28
CA ASN A 52 13.18 8.68 -5.08
C ASN A 52 12.87 10.14 -4.69
N GLU A 53 12.05 10.35 -3.65
CA GLU A 53 11.68 11.71 -3.19
C GLU A 53 12.88 12.54 -2.70
N ARG A 54 14.00 11.89 -2.36
CA ARG A 54 15.27 12.52 -1.99
C ARG A 54 16.19 12.78 -3.19
N SER A 55 15.67 12.62 -4.42
CA SER A 55 16.39 12.74 -5.68
C SER A 55 17.57 11.77 -5.86
N ILE A 56 17.65 10.69 -5.07
CA ILE A 56 18.64 9.64 -5.23
C ILE A 56 18.27 8.83 -6.48
N LYS A 57 19.22 8.67 -7.38
CA LYS A 57 19.06 7.88 -8.61
C LYS A 57 18.81 6.40 -8.26
N ILE A 58 17.78 5.82 -8.87
CA ILE A 58 17.46 4.40 -8.78
C ILE A 58 17.95 3.72 -10.07
N SER A 59 18.72 2.67 -9.92
CA SER A 59 19.16 1.81 -11.02
C SER A 59 18.28 0.55 -11.07
N TYR A 60 17.97 0.06 -12.27
CA TYR A 60 17.18 -1.14 -12.48
C TYR A 60 18.02 -2.21 -13.18
N ILE A 61 17.92 -3.44 -12.69
CA ILE A 61 18.49 -4.62 -13.31
C ILE A 61 17.37 -5.62 -13.55
N PHE A 62 17.13 -5.95 -14.81
CA PHE A 62 16.13 -6.94 -15.18
C PHE A 62 16.75 -8.33 -15.11
N PHE A 63 16.06 -9.27 -14.45
CA PHE A 63 16.56 -10.61 -14.26
C PHE A 63 15.58 -11.67 -14.79
N SER A 64 16.12 -12.78 -15.27
CA SER A 64 15.43 -14.06 -15.49
C SER A 64 15.77 -15.06 -14.40
N ASP A 65 17.01 -15.04 -13.89
CA ASP A 65 17.52 -15.83 -12.79
C ASP A 65 18.06 -14.92 -11.68
N LEU A 66 17.35 -14.88 -10.56
CA LEU A 66 17.70 -14.01 -9.43
C LEU A 66 19.02 -14.42 -8.77
N LYS A 67 19.25 -15.72 -8.56
CA LYS A 67 20.47 -16.23 -7.89
C LYS A 67 21.71 -15.89 -8.72
N LYS A 68 21.68 -16.14 -10.03
CA LYS A 68 22.76 -15.81 -10.97
C LYS A 68 23.04 -14.30 -10.95
N THR A 69 22.01 -13.47 -11.01
CA THR A 69 22.14 -12.01 -10.99
C THR A 69 22.75 -11.50 -9.67
N LEU A 70 22.31 -12.03 -8.52
CA LEU A 70 22.92 -11.68 -7.23
C LEU A 70 24.37 -12.13 -7.12
N GLY A 71 24.72 -13.31 -7.65
CA GLY A 71 26.08 -13.81 -7.70
C GLY A 71 27.02 -12.90 -8.49
N LEU A 72 26.58 -12.39 -9.64
CA LEU A 72 27.33 -11.41 -10.44
C LEU A 72 27.53 -10.09 -9.67
N LEU A 73 26.47 -9.54 -9.09
CA LEU A 73 26.53 -8.32 -8.30
C LEU A 73 27.47 -8.45 -7.08
N LYS A 74 27.55 -9.65 -6.49
CA LYS A 74 28.47 -9.92 -5.37
C LYS A 74 29.94 -9.92 -5.82
N LYS A 75 30.25 -10.44 -7.00
CA LYS A 75 31.62 -10.42 -7.54
C LYS A 75 32.11 -8.98 -7.72
N ASP A 76 31.24 -8.10 -8.19
CA ASP A 76 31.59 -6.69 -8.45
C ASP A 76 31.60 -5.83 -7.18
N ASN A 77 30.89 -6.23 -6.12
CA ASN A 77 30.66 -5.41 -4.93
C ASN A 77 30.72 -6.21 -3.64
N LYS A 78 31.71 -5.92 -2.80
CA LYS A 78 31.90 -6.62 -1.50
C LYS A 78 30.82 -6.33 -0.43
N LYS A 79 30.09 -5.21 -0.54
CA LYS A 79 29.10 -4.78 0.48
C LYS A 79 27.71 -4.61 -0.15
N ILE A 80 26.92 -5.68 -0.08
CA ILE A 80 25.54 -5.72 -0.57
C ILE A 80 24.58 -5.87 0.61
N TYR A 81 23.48 -5.11 0.57
CA TYR A 81 22.33 -5.22 1.45
C TYR A 81 21.12 -5.59 0.58
N THR A 82 20.34 -6.58 0.99
CA THR A 82 19.16 -7.02 0.23
C THR A 82 17.89 -6.75 1.01
N PHE A 83 16.84 -6.32 0.29
CA PHE A 83 15.53 -6.02 0.83
C PHE A 83 14.47 -6.66 -0.06
N ILE A 84 13.77 -7.68 0.45
CA ILE A 84 12.76 -8.43 -0.29
C ILE A 84 11.34 -8.07 0.15
N ASP A 85 10.46 -7.90 -0.82
CA ASP A 85 9.04 -7.65 -0.63
C ASP A 85 8.24 -8.50 -1.62
N SER A 86 7.81 -9.69 -1.19
CA SER A 86 7.12 -10.65 -2.05
C SER A 86 6.25 -11.61 -1.24
N TYR A 87 5.13 -12.04 -1.82
CA TYR A 87 4.35 -13.20 -1.34
C TYR A 87 4.83 -14.53 -1.91
N ASN A 88 5.81 -14.53 -2.80
CA ASN A 88 6.35 -15.75 -3.39
C ASN A 88 7.24 -16.50 -2.39
N LYS A 89 6.73 -17.61 -1.86
CA LYS A 89 7.45 -18.45 -0.89
C LYS A 89 8.80 -18.94 -1.42
N LYS A 90 8.92 -19.22 -2.73
CA LYS A 90 10.19 -19.65 -3.34
C LYS A 90 11.28 -18.57 -3.25
N LEU A 91 10.93 -17.29 -3.29
CA LEU A 91 11.89 -16.22 -3.08
C LEU A 91 12.40 -16.19 -1.64
N HIS A 92 11.55 -16.41 -0.66
CA HIS A 92 11.95 -16.44 0.76
C HIS A 92 12.74 -17.69 1.16
N SER A 93 12.72 -18.77 0.36
CA SER A 93 13.56 -19.95 0.58
C SER A 93 15.02 -19.77 0.11
N ILE A 94 15.33 -18.68 -0.59
CA ILE A 94 16.70 -18.35 -1.01
C ILE A 94 17.47 -17.90 0.23
N ASN A 95 18.63 -18.49 0.47
CA ASN A 95 19.57 -18.01 1.48
C ASN A 95 20.28 -16.75 0.98
N PHE A 96 19.73 -15.59 1.27
CA PHE A 96 20.30 -14.31 0.86
C PHE A 96 21.60 -13.97 1.56
N ASN A 97 21.89 -14.55 2.72
CA ASN A 97 23.13 -14.30 3.48
C ASN A 97 24.38 -14.78 2.72
N VAL A 98 24.19 -15.67 1.73
CA VAL A 98 25.28 -16.04 0.80
C VAL A 98 25.67 -14.86 -0.12
N PHE A 99 24.74 -13.97 -0.42
CA PHE A 99 24.93 -12.88 -1.37
C PHE A 99 25.07 -11.51 -0.71
N SER A 100 24.56 -11.31 0.50
CA SER A 100 24.49 -10.01 1.18
C SER A 100 25.07 -10.03 2.58
N ILE A 101 25.53 -8.86 3.06
CA ILE A 101 25.99 -8.69 4.45
C ILE A 101 24.78 -8.69 5.40
N LYS A 102 23.68 -8.09 4.97
CA LYS A 102 22.42 -8.04 5.70
C LYS A 102 21.26 -8.29 4.73
N HIS A 103 20.33 -9.12 5.18
CA HIS A 103 19.10 -9.42 4.47
C HIS A 103 17.89 -8.95 5.27
N ILE A 104 17.01 -8.18 4.63
CA ILE A 104 15.78 -7.66 5.20
C ILE A 104 14.61 -8.24 4.41
N ALA A 105 13.58 -8.73 5.10
CA ALA A 105 12.35 -9.20 4.48
C ALA A 105 11.13 -8.45 5.02
N ILE A 106 10.23 -8.07 4.12
CA ILE A 106 8.87 -7.67 4.51
C ILE A 106 8.03 -8.94 4.58
N LEU A 107 7.48 -9.22 5.76
CA LEU A 107 6.67 -10.40 6.00
C LEU A 107 5.42 -10.03 6.80
N ASP A 108 4.28 -9.97 6.13
CA ASP A 108 2.95 -9.86 6.74
C ASP A 108 2.23 -11.23 6.80
N PHE A 109 2.96 -12.32 6.57
CA PHE A 109 2.51 -13.72 6.61
C PHE A 109 3.57 -14.64 7.23
N LYS A 110 3.15 -15.81 7.71
CA LYS A 110 4.06 -16.81 8.33
C LYS A 110 4.85 -17.55 7.26
N ILE A 111 6.20 -17.43 7.34
CA ILE A 111 7.11 -18.23 6.53
C ILE A 111 8.47 -18.31 7.23
N LYS A 112 9.10 -19.50 7.16
CA LYS A 112 10.51 -19.66 7.55
C LYS A 112 11.39 -18.94 6.53
N ASN A 113 12.29 -18.08 6.98
CA ASN A 113 13.21 -17.34 6.11
C ASN A 113 14.56 -17.13 6.83
N SER A 114 15.56 -16.72 6.05
CA SER A 114 16.94 -16.45 6.50
C SER A 114 17.23 -14.95 6.70
N ALA A 115 16.22 -14.11 6.79
CA ALA A 115 16.44 -12.66 6.92
C ALA A 115 17.03 -12.30 8.28
N ASP A 116 18.01 -11.38 8.31
CA ASP A 116 18.54 -10.80 9.55
C ASP A 116 17.49 -9.89 10.22
N PHE A 117 16.66 -9.23 9.41
CA PHE A 117 15.61 -8.32 9.85
C PHE A 117 14.29 -8.64 9.17
N ILE A 118 13.22 -8.68 9.96
CA ILE A 118 11.86 -8.82 9.47
C ILE A 118 11.12 -7.52 9.76
N LEU A 119 10.51 -6.93 8.73
CA LEU A 119 9.57 -5.82 8.83
C LEU A 119 8.16 -6.35 8.63
N ASP A 120 7.31 -6.23 9.64
CA ASP A 120 5.89 -6.51 9.54
C ASP A 120 5.11 -5.25 9.93
N HIS A 121 4.56 -4.55 8.96
CA HIS A 121 3.80 -3.33 9.16
C HIS A 121 2.33 -3.57 9.52
N THR A 122 1.92 -4.83 9.71
CA THR A 122 0.52 -5.15 9.98
C THR A 122 0.02 -4.48 11.25
N PHE A 123 -1.12 -3.81 11.14
CA PHE A 123 -1.76 -3.14 12.26
C PHE A 123 -2.14 -4.13 13.35
N LYS A 124 -1.73 -3.82 14.59
CA LYS A 124 -2.00 -4.66 15.77
C LYS A 124 -1.68 -6.15 15.56
N ARG A 125 -0.52 -6.43 14.95
CA ARG A 125 -0.01 -7.80 14.83
C ARG A 125 0.17 -8.44 16.21
N GLU A 126 -0.25 -9.68 16.37
CA GLU A 126 0.03 -10.48 17.57
C GLU A 126 1.53 -10.63 17.79
N LYS A 127 1.98 -10.50 19.05
CA LYS A 127 3.42 -10.51 19.41
C LYS A 127 4.14 -11.77 18.95
N ASN A 128 3.49 -12.93 18.99
CA ASN A 128 4.08 -14.23 18.68
C ASN A 128 3.79 -14.69 17.23
N PHE A 129 3.35 -13.80 16.35
CA PHE A 129 2.99 -14.17 14.99
C PHE A 129 4.16 -14.75 14.20
N HIS A 130 5.37 -14.19 14.35
CA HIS A 130 6.57 -14.68 13.73
C HIS A 130 7.31 -15.62 14.71
N THR A 131 7.58 -16.85 14.27
CA THR A 131 8.48 -17.75 15.02
C THR A 131 9.88 -17.18 14.95
N ILE A 132 10.42 -16.75 16.09
CA ILE A 132 11.76 -16.18 16.19
C ILE A 132 12.76 -17.33 16.10
N THR A 133 13.52 -17.39 15.03
CA THR A 133 14.81 -18.07 15.07
C THR A 133 15.79 -17.12 15.74
N SER A 134 16.73 -17.62 16.54
CA SER A 134 17.61 -16.87 17.44
C SER A 134 18.40 -15.70 16.84
N MET A 135 18.35 -15.50 15.55
CA MET A 135 19.10 -14.48 14.80
C MET A 135 18.25 -13.35 14.21
N ASN A 136 16.93 -13.46 14.17
CA ASN A 136 16.09 -12.49 13.46
C ASN A 136 15.64 -11.36 14.39
N LYS A 137 15.88 -10.10 13.99
CA LYS A 137 15.29 -8.94 14.65
C LYS A 137 13.97 -8.60 13.96
N ILE A 138 12.87 -8.67 14.70
CA ILE A 138 11.52 -8.44 14.19
C ILE A 138 11.03 -7.04 14.59
N PHE A 139 10.58 -6.28 13.61
CA PHE A 139 9.99 -4.97 13.77
C PHE A 139 8.54 -5.04 13.32
N THR A 140 7.62 -5.08 14.28
CA THR A 140 6.17 -5.20 14.02
C THR A 140 5.43 -3.89 14.19
N GLY A 141 4.30 -3.79 13.51
CA GLY A 141 3.31 -2.72 13.69
C GLY A 141 3.43 -1.56 12.71
N LEU A 142 2.47 -0.67 12.81
CA LEU A 142 2.23 0.45 11.88
C LEU A 142 3.44 1.36 11.65
N ASN A 143 4.24 1.58 12.68
CA ASN A 143 5.39 2.46 12.61
C ASN A 143 6.49 1.97 11.65
N ASN A 144 6.32 0.78 11.08
CA ASN A 144 7.21 0.21 10.07
C ASN A 144 6.64 0.29 8.65
N PHE A 145 5.47 0.90 8.44
CA PHE A 145 4.95 1.18 7.11
C PHE A 145 5.62 2.43 6.52
N PRO A 146 6.10 2.41 5.26
CA PRO A 146 6.89 3.51 4.70
C PRO A 146 6.00 4.66 4.24
N ILE A 147 5.78 5.65 5.08
CA ILE A 147 5.16 6.93 4.69
C ILE A 147 6.24 7.98 4.48
N ILE A 148 6.34 8.51 3.26
CA ILE A 148 7.45 9.38 2.86
C ILE A 148 7.21 10.82 3.27
N LYS A 149 6.02 11.35 3.04
CA LYS A 149 5.70 12.75 3.29
C LYS A 149 4.37 12.91 4.02
N LYS A 150 4.27 13.99 4.78
CA LYS A 150 3.01 14.45 5.34
C LYS A 150 2.23 15.17 4.24
N LEU A 151 0.99 14.76 3.98
CA LEU A 151 0.15 15.48 3.04
C LEU A 151 -0.37 16.79 3.65
N LYS A 152 -0.42 17.82 2.83
CA LYS A 152 -1.08 19.08 3.18
C LYS A 152 -2.54 18.97 2.74
N LEU A 153 -3.41 18.61 3.69
CA LEU A 153 -4.84 18.46 3.38
C LEU A 153 -5.42 19.80 2.94
N LYS A 154 -6.19 19.76 1.85
CA LYS A 154 -6.93 20.86 1.25
C LYS A 154 -8.43 20.71 1.54
N LYS A 155 -9.29 21.59 0.98
CA LYS A 155 -10.74 21.45 1.03
C LYS A 155 -11.14 20.07 0.52
N ARG A 156 -11.77 19.26 1.39
CA ARG A 156 -12.19 17.90 1.09
C ARG A 156 -13.47 17.89 0.28
N ASN A 157 -13.34 17.78 -1.02
CA ASN A 157 -14.44 17.80 -1.99
C ASN A 157 -14.39 16.62 -2.98
N THR A 158 -13.67 15.57 -2.64
CA THR A 158 -13.45 14.44 -3.55
C THR A 158 -13.73 13.10 -2.84
N ILE A 159 -14.37 12.17 -3.53
CA ILE A 159 -14.56 10.78 -3.12
C ILE A 159 -13.79 9.90 -4.10
N LEU A 160 -12.98 8.97 -3.58
CA LEU A 160 -12.21 8.04 -4.40
C LEU A 160 -12.81 6.63 -4.33
N ILE A 161 -13.06 6.02 -5.49
CA ILE A 161 -13.40 4.60 -5.61
C ILE A 161 -12.20 3.87 -6.19
N ASN A 162 -11.58 2.95 -5.40
CA ASN A 162 -10.42 2.18 -5.84
C ASN A 162 -10.37 0.79 -5.18
N PHE A 163 -10.73 -0.23 -5.94
CA PHE A 163 -10.63 -1.64 -5.54
C PHE A 163 -9.34 -2.33 -6.05
N GLY A 164 -8.33 -1.55 -6.42
CA GLY A 164 -7.08 -2.07 -6.98
C GLY A 164 -7.25 -2.56 -8.43
N SER A 165 -6.46 -3.55 -8.81
CA SER A 165 -6.40 -4.05 -10.20
C SER A 165 -7.41 -5.17 -10.51
N ILE A 166 -8.42 -5.39 -9.67
CA ILE A 166 -9.44 -6.42 -9.89
C ILE A 166 -10.48 -5.99 -10.93
N LYS A 167 -10.93 -6.96 -11.74
CA LYS A 167 -12.01 -6.78 -12.70
C LYS A 167 -13.37 -6.91 -11.99
N ASN A 168 -13.78 -5.90 -11.23
CA ASN A 168 -15.06 -5.93 -10.52
C ASN A 168 -15.86 -4.63 -10.72
N LYS A 169 -16.55 -4.56 -11.86
CA LYS A 169 -17.44 -3.43 -12.17
C LYS A 169 -18.61 -3.32 -11.19
N THR A 170 -19.10 -4.45 -10.68
CA THR A 170 -20.24 -4.49 -9.76
C THR A 170 -19.97 -3.73 -8.46
N LEU A 171 -18.77 -3.86 -7.87
CA LEU A 171 -18.41 -3.12 -6.65
C LEU A 171 -18.36 -1.63 -6.91
N ILE A 172 -17.84 -1.20 -8.07
CA ILE A 172 -17.80 0.21 -8.45
C ILE A 172 -19.21 0.75 -8.65
N SER A 173 -20.08 0.02 -9.37
CA SER A 173 -21.47 0.43 -9.58
C SER A 173 -22.24 0.53 -8.26
N LYS A 174 -22.10 -0.43 -7.34
CA LYS A 174 -22.70 -0.36 -6.00
C LYS A 174 -22.20 0.87 -5.24
N SER A 175 -20.91 1.19 -5.32
CA SER A 175 -20.33 2.39 -4.69
C SER A 175 -20.92 3.67 -5.24
N LEU A 176 -21.12 3.78 -6.56
CA LEU A 176 -21.72 4.95 -7.18
C LEU A 176 -23.18 5.12 -6.79
N ILE A 177 -23.96 4.03 -6.79
CA ILE A 177 -25.36 4.04 -6.33
C ILE A 177 -25.44 4.48 -4.87
N PHE A 178 -24.54 4.00 -4.02
CA PHE A 178 -24.46 4.39 -2.61
C PHE A 178 -24.19 5.88 -2.45
N ILE A 179 -23.20 6.44 -3.17
CA ILE A 179 -22.87 7.88 -3.14
C ILE A 179 -24.08 8.72 -3.56
N LYS A 180 -24.79 8.30 -4.63
CA LYS A 180 -26.01 8.94 -5.10
C LYS A 180 -27.13 8.91 -4.05
N LYS A 181 -27.35 7.77 -3.41
CA LYS A 181 -28.33 7.64 -2.31
C LYS A 181 -28.02 8.53 -1.10
N LEU A 182 -26.74 8.83 -0.85
CA LEU A 182 -26.31 9.80 0.15
C LEU A 182 -26.46 11.27 -0.28
N ASN A 183 -26.87 11.54 -1.52
CA ASN A 183 -26.94 12.87 -2.15
C ASN A 183 -25.58 13.60 -2.21
N LEU A 184 -24.48 12.84 -2.34
CA LEU A 184 -23.13 13.40 -2.40
C LEU A 184 -22.62 13.59 -3.82
N ASP A 185 -23.31 13.03 -4.82
CA ASP A 185 -22.93 13.07 -6.23
C ASP A 185 -23.01 14.48 -6.85
N SER A 186 -23.82 15.38 -6.29
CA SER A 186 -23.90 16.79 -6.73
C SER A 186 -22.85 17.69 -6.08
N SER A 187 -22.36 17.35 -4.90
CA SER A 187 -21.49 18.19 -4.07
C SER A 187 -20.02 17.78 -4.12
N TYR A 188 -19.72 16.54 -4.49
CA TYR A 188 -18.40 15.95 -4.46
C TYR A 188 -17.97 15.44 -5.84
N LYS A 189 -16.72 15.71 -6.20
CA LYS A 189 -16.06 15.10 -7.35
C LYS A 189 -15.80 13.61 -7.05
N ILE A 190 -16.26 12.73 -7.92
CA ILE A 190 -16.04 11.28 -7.78
C ILE A 190 -14.90 10.85 -8.71
N ILE A 191 -13.85 10.28 -8.16
CA ILE A 191 -12.73 9.75 -8.92
C ILE A 191 -12.75 8.23 -8.84
N ILE A 192 -12.68 7.56 -9.98
CA ILE A 192 -12.58 6.10 -10.08
C ILE A 192 -11.21 5.76 -10.67
N ILE A 193 -10.44 4.91 -9.96
CA ILE A 193 -9.19 4.36 -10.48
C ILE A 193 -9.38 2.87 -10.70
N ASN A 194 -9.63 2.48 -11.95
CA ASN A 194 -9.74 1.08 -12.34
C ASN A 194 -9.62 0.93 -13.86
N LYS A 195 -8.71 0.05 -14.31
CA LYS A 195 -8.46 -0.15 -15.76
C LYS A 195 -9.64 -0.75 -16.54
N TYR A 196 -10.62 -1.33 -15.86
CA TYR A 196 -11.77 -2.03 -16.45
C TYR A 196 -13.07 -1.24 -16.40
N PHE A 197 -13.09 -0.07 -15.76
CA PHE A 197 -14.27 0.80 -15.67
C PHE A 197 -14.08 2.06 -16.51
N ASN A 198 -15.10 2.52 -17.22
CA ASN A 198 -14.99 3.64 -18.16
C ASN A 198 -16.19 4.58 -18.10
N LYS A 199 -16.16 5.66 -18.89
CA LYS A 199 -17.24 6.66 -18.94
C LYS A 199 -18.58 6.10 -19.38
N LYS A 200 -18.62 5.10 -20.29
CA LYS A 200 -19.88 4.45 -20.71
C LYS A 200 -20.56 3.72 -19.55
N ASP A 201 -19.74 3.13 -18.64
CA ASP A 201 -20.27 2.49 -17.43
C ASP A 201 -20.91 3.54 -16.48
N CYS A 202 -20.31 4.74 -16.37
CA CYS A 202 -20.87 5.86 -15.59
C CYS A 202 -22.16 6.41 -16.20
N TYR A 203 -22.25 6.53 -17.53
CA TYR A 203 -23.44 7.00 -18.23
C TYR A 203 -24.68 6.18 -17.91
N LYS A 204 -24.54 4.85 -17.90
CA LYS A 204 -25.62 3.93 -17.52
C LYS A 204 -26.17 4.17 -16.11
N LEU A 205 -25.41 4.83 -15.24
CA LEU A 205 -25.78 5.16 -13.86
C LEU A 205 -26.23 6.61 -13.70
N ASN A 206 -26.39 7.38 -14.79
CA ASN A 206 -26.74 8.80 -14.77
C ASN A 206 -25.86 9.64 -13.82
N MET A 207 -24.54 9.41 -13.84
CA MET A 207 -23.56 10.01 -12.92
C MET A 207 -22.38 10.66 -13.66
N LEU A 208 -22.59 11.14 -14.90
CA LEU A 208 -21.47 11.60 -15.75
C LEU A 208 -20.82 12.90 -15.29
N ASN A 209 -21.59 13.86 -14.80
CA ASN A 209 -21.13 15.25 -14.65
C ASN A 209 -20.07 15.41 -13.55
N GLN A 210 -19.98 14.52 -12.58
CA GLN A 210 -19.04 14.60 -11.45
C GLN A 210 -18.07 13.42 -11.36
N VAL A 211 -18.12 12.48 -12.31
CA VAL A 211 -17.33 11.26 -12.28
C VAL A 211 -16.17 11.31 -13.27
N ILE A 212 -14.95 11.10 -12.78
CA ILE A 212 -13.74 11.00 -13.59
C ILE A 212 -13.13 9.62 -13.42
N CYS A 213 -12.88 8.93 -14.54
CA CYS A 213 -12.33 7.59 -14.56
C CYS A 213 -10.87 7.61 -15.04
N TYR A 214 -9.97 7.01 -14.25
CA TYR A 214 -8.59 6.79 -14.63
C TYR A 214 -8.30 5.28 -14.70
N LYS A 215 -7.56 4.85 -15.71
CA LYS A 215 -7.01 3.48 -15.76
C LYS A 215 -5.88 3.29 -14.75
N PHE A 216 -5.08 4.33 -14.60
CA PHE A 216 -3.96 4.45 -13.67
C PHE A 216 -3.75 5.93 -13.35
N PHE A 217 -3.30 6.24 -12.14
CA PHE A 217 -3.01 7.61 -11.73
C PHE A 217 -1.65 7.66 -11.04
N LYS A 218 -0.69 8.36 -11.63
CA LYS A 218 0.71 8.35 -11.21
C LYS A 218 0.94 9.11 -9.89
N ASN A 219 0.29 10.26 -9.73
CA ASN A 219 0.44 11.11 -8.53
C ASN A 219 -0.79 11.03 -7.63
N ILE A 220 -0.97 9.89 -6.96
CA ILE A 220 -2.14 9.64 -6.10
C ILE A 220 -2.26 10.63 -4.94
N ASP A 221 -1.14 11.19 -4.46
CA ASP A 221 -1.10 12.14 -3.36
C ASP A 221 -1.95 13.38 -3.65
N SER A 222 -1.93 13.88 -4.89
CA SER A 222 -2.73 15.04 -5.29
C SER A 222 -4.25 14.78 -5.19
N ILE A 223 -4.66 13.51 -5.26
CA ILE A 223 -6.04 13.09 -4.98
C ILE A 223 -6.25 13.00 -3.47
N TYR A 224 -5.33 12.36 -2.74
CA TYR A 224 -5.42 12.17 -1.30
C TYR A 224 -5.55 13.49 -0.52
N GLU A 225 -4.89 14.55 -0.97
CA GLU A 225 -4.98 15.90 -0.37
C GLU A 225 -6.41 16.47 -0.30
N ARG A 226 -7.33 15.97 -1.14
CA ARG A 226 -8.71 16.48 -1.30
C ARG A 226 -9.79 15.50 -0.90
N LEU A 227 -9.43 14.33 -0.40
CA LEU A 227 -10.40 13.28 -0.12
C LEU A 227 -11.25 13.58 1.11
N TYR A 228 -12.55 13.45 0.92
CA TYR A 228 -13.52 13.38 2.02
C TYR A 228 -13.53 11.97 2.61
N PHE A 229 -13.73 10.95 1.79
CA PHE A 229 -13.55 9.54 2.14
C PHE A 229 -13.23 8.70 0.90
N THR A 230 -12.94 7.41 1.12
CA THR A 230 -12.71 6.46 0.03
C THR A 230 -13.60 5.23 0.14
N ILE A 231 -13.90 4.61 -1.03
CA ILE A 231 -14.51 3.27 -1.09
C ILE A 231 -13.54 2.37 -1.83
N GLY A 232 -13.12 1.25 -1.23
CA GLY A 232 -12.14 0.43 -1.92
C GLY A 232 -11.69 -0.84 -1.22
N ALA A 233 -10.55 -1.37 -1.68
CA ALA A 233 -9.96 -2.60 -1.16
C ALA A 233 -9.08 -2.36 0.08
N CYS A 234 -8.91 -3.41 0.89
CA CYS A 234 -8.06 -3.41 2.09
C CYS A 234 -6.59 -3.77 1.77
N GLY A 235 -6.08 -3.34 0.61
CA GLY A 235 -4.69 -3.53 0.22
C GLY A 235 -3.75 -2.50 0.85
N ILE A 236 -2.51 -2.44 0.35
CA ILE A 236 -1.45 -1.55 0.86
C ILE A 236 -1.87 -0.08 0.89
N SER A 237 -2.59 0.40 -0.11
CA SER A 237 -3.09 1.78 -0.14
C SER A 237 -4.04 2.14 1.01
N LEU A 238 -4.57 1.15 1.75
CA LEU A 238 -5.35 1.42 2.97
C LEU A 238 -4.46 2.02 4.06
N TYR A 239 -3.24 1.53 4.22
CA TYR A 239 -2.28 2.08 5.19
C TYR A 239 -1.96 3.54 4.91
N GLU A 240 -1.71 3.90 3.65
CA GLU A 240 -1.47 5.30 3.25
C GLU A 240 -2.66 6.19 3.65
N LYS A 241 -3.88 5.76 3.31
CA LYS A 241 -5.10 6.49 3.67
C LYS A 241 -5.26 6.65 5.17
N CYS A 242 -4.96 5.60 5.94
CA CYS A 242 -5.02 5.66 7.41
C CYS A 242 -4.02 6.66 8.00
N PHE A 243 -2.78 6.68 7.52
CA PHE A 243 -1.78 7.67 7.95
C PHE A 243 -2.13 9.11 7.56
N TYR A 244 -2.89 9.28 6.48
CA TYR A 244 -3.42 10.59 6.07
C TYR A 244 -4.76 10.92 6.70
N HIS A 245 -5.23 10.09 7.63
CA HIS A 245 -6.51 10.20 8.33
C HIS A 245 -7.70 10.31 7.37
N ILE A 246 -7.65 9.58 6.25
CA ILE A 246 -8.71 9.54 5.25
C ILE A 246 -9.65 8.37 5.56
N PRO A 247 -10.92 8.61 5.92
CA PRO A 247 -11.88 7.56 6.20
C PRO A 247 -12.06 6.62 4.99
N SER A 248 -12.24 5.34 5.25
CA SER A 248 -12.40 4.34 4.21
C SER A 248 -13.56 3.39 4.49
N ILE A 249 -14.44 3.23 3.48
CA ILE A 249 -15.40 2.14 3.40
C ILE A 249 -14.72 1.02 2.62
N SER A 250 -14.39 -0.07 3.28
CA SER A 250 -13.44 -1.03 2.77
C SER A 250 -14.03 -2.43 2.60
N LYS A 251 -13.55 -3.14 1.57
CA LYS A 251 -13.89 -4.53 1.29
C LYS A 251 -12.63 -5.38 1.15
N CYS A 252 -12.64 -6.54 1.78
CA CYS A 252 -11.65 -7.58 1.51
C CYS A 252 -11.94 -8.20 0.13
N VAL A 253 -11.05 -8.00 -0.83
CA VAL A 253 -11.21 -8.48 -2.21
C VAL A 253 -10.20 -9.58 -2.59
N ALA A 254 -9.26 -9.89 -1.70
CA ALA A 254 -8.26 -10.94 -1.87
C ALA A 254 -7.88 -11.56 -0.51
N LYS A 255 -7.51 -12.84 -0.49
CA LYS A 255 -7.19 -13.58 0.75
C LYS A 255 -6.12 -12.90 1.61
N ASN A 256 -5.10 -12.35 1.00
CA ASN A 256 -4.02 -11.62 1.69
C ASN A 256 -4.45 -10.30 2.36
N GLN A 257 -5.67 -9.80 2.09
CA GLN A 257 -6.22 -8.59 2.69
C GLN A 257 -7.06 -8.88 3.94
N TYR A 258 -7.35 -10.15 4.23
CA TYR A 258 -8.29 -10.53 5.29
C TYR A 258 -7.85 -10.02 6.67
N PHE A 259 -6.59 -10.25 7.06
CA PHE A 259 -6.08 -9.78 8.36
C PHE A 259 -6.09 -8.26 8.46
N ASN A 260 -5.73 -7.57 7.39
CA ASN A 260 -5.82 -6.11 7.35
C ASN A 260 -7.27 -5.67 7.58
N PHE A 261 -8.22 -6.25 6.83
CA PHE A 261 -9.63 -5.91 6.99
C PHE A 261 -10.10 -6.10 8.43
N VAL A 262 -9.88 -7.29 9.01
CA VAL A 262 -10.31 -7.60 10.38
C VAL A 262 -9.70 -6.63 11.39
N ASN A 263 -8.38 -6.41 11.34
CA ASN A 263 -7.69 -5.55 12.29
C ASN A 263 -8.12 -4.08 12.20
N PHE A 264 -8.29 -3.55 11.00
CA PHE A 264 -8.75 -2.16 10.82
C PHE A 264 -10.23 -2.00 11.21
N PHE A 265 -11.06 -2.97 10.87
CA PHE A 265 -12.49 -2.94 11.17
C PHE A 265 -12.78 -3.08 12.67
N SER A 266 -12.17 -4.06 13.35
CA SER A 266 -12.33 -4.27 14.79
C SER A 266 -11.83 -3.10 15.66
N ASN A 267 -10.96 -2.26 15.09
CA ASN A 267 -10.48 -1.04 15.76
C ASN A 267 -11.17 0.24 15.26
N ASN A 268 -12.30 0.13 14.57
CA ASN A 268 -13.09 1.24 14.05
C ASN A 268 -12.27 2.23 13.17
N CYS A 269 -11.23 1.71 12.50
CA CYS A 269 -10.38 2.48 11.58
C CYS A 269 -10.90 2.45 10.14
N ILE A 270 -11.90 1.62 9.84
CA ILE A 270 -12.62 1.55 8.57
C ILE A 270 -14.09 1.21 8.81
N LEU A 271 -14.94 1.44 7.81
CA LEU A 271 -16.28 0.88 7.73
C LEU A 271 -16.29 -0.34 6.80
N SER A 272 -17.11 -1.33 7.12
CA SER A 272 -17.30 -2.50 6.25
C SER A 272 -18.19 -2.14 5.07
N PHE A 273 -17.69 -2.35 3.84
CA PHE A 273 -18.45 -2.16 2.61
C PHE A 273 -19.75 -2.97 2.62
N ASP A 274 -19.67 -4.25 3.02
CA ASP A 274 -20.82 -5.13 2.98
C ASP A 274 -21.90 -4.75 3.98
N GLN A 275 -21.53 -4.20 5.14
CA GLN A 275 -22.50 -3.70 6.12
C GLN A 275 -23.15 -2.40 5.65
N VAL A 276 -22.33 -1.45 5.18
CA VAL A 276 -22.80 -0.13 4.77
C VAL A 276 -23.73 -0.21 3.56
N MET A 277 -23.45 -1.10 2.60
CA MET A 277 -24.28 -1.27 1.39
C MET A 277 -25.66 -1.92 1.66
N LYS A 278 -25.87 -2.48 2.86
CA LYS A 278 -27.16 -3.07 3.26
C LYS A 278 -28.11 -2.06 3.95
N ILE A 279 -27.60 -0.88 4.33
CA ILE A 279 -28.37 0.12 5.05
C ILE A 279 -29.39 0.75 4.09
N ASP A 280 -30.65 0.85 4.53
CA ASP A 280 -31.66 1.57 3.79
C ASP A 280 -31.43 3.09 3.90
N LEU A 281 -30.99 3.69 2.82
CA LEU A 281 -30.71 5.12 2.71
C LEU A 281 -31.89 5.97 2.19
N LYS A 282 -33.10 5.42 2.19
CA LYS A 282 -34.29 6.23 1.96
C LYS A 282 -34.57 7.14 3.16
N ASN A 283 -34.27 6.67 4.37
CA ASN A 283 -34.42 7.41 5.62
C ASN A 283 -33.26 8.42 5.79
N LEU A 284 -33.59 9.68 6.12
CA LEU A 284 -32.63 10.76 6.38
C LEU A 284 -31.75 10.48 7.60
N GLU A 285 -32.29 9.87 8.64
CA GLU A 285 -31.54 9.47 9.84
C GLU A 285 -30.44 8.48 9.51
N ASN A 286 -30.73 7.47 8.68
CA ASN A 286 -29.71 6.51 8.23
C ASN A 286 -28.62 7.19 7.42
N LYS A 287 -28.93 8.20 6.59
CA LYS A 287 -27.93 8.98 5.86
C LYS A 287 -27.02 9.74 6.83
N LYS A 288 -27.59 10.44 7.81
CA LYS A 288 -26.85 11.16 8.84
C LYS A 288 -25.94 10.20 9.62
N ASN A 289 -26.47 9.07 10.09
CA ASN A 289 -25.72 8.06 10.83
C ASN A 289 -24.50 7.53 10.06
N ILE A 290 -24.60 7.37 8.73
CA ILE A 290 -23.45 6.97 7.91
C ILE A 290 -22.40 8.07 7.84
N LEU A 291 -22.79 9.32 7.66
CA LEU A 291 -21.86 10.45 7.63
C LEU A 291 -21.14 10.61 8.98
N ASP A 292 -21.88 10.47 10.07
CA ASP A 292 -21.32 10.49 11.44
C ASP A 292 -20.32 9.34 11.65
N LYS A 293 -20.63 8.12 11.18
CA LYS A 293 -19.70 7.00 11.21
C LYS A 293 -18.43 7.27 10.41
N ILE A 294 -18.53 7.89 9.24
CA ILE A 294 -17.34 8.29 8.43
C ILE A 294 -16.49 9.28 9.23
N HIS A 295 -17.11 10.28 9.88
CA HIS A 295 -16.39 11.23 10.73
C HIS A 295 -15.73 10.57 11.94
N ASN A 296 -16.40 9.62 12.59
CA ASN A 296 -15.86 8.88 13.72
C ASN A 296 -14.65 8.02 13.32
N VAL A 297 -14.66 7.42 12.11
CA VAL A 297 -13.48 6.75 11.57
C VAL A 297 -12.30 7.72 11.45
N GLU A 298 -12.49 8.92 10.94
CA GLU A 298 -11.43 9.93 10.86
C GLU A 298 -10.81 10.24 12.23
N ASN A 299 -11.65 10.42 13.25
CA ASN A 299 -11.18 10.70 14.60
C ASN A 299 -10.38 9.53 15.19
N ASN A 300 -10.80 8.29 14.95
CA ASN A 300 -10.06 7.11 15.36
C ASN A 300 -8.72 6.98 14.64
N LEU A 301 -8.68 7.30 13.34
CA LEU A 301 -7.43 7.31 12.58
C LEU A 301 -6.43 8.32 13.16
N LYS A 302 -6.85 9.51 13.54
CA LYS A 302 -5.99 10.54 14.19
C LYS A 302 -5.39 10.05 15.51
N ARG A 303 -6.10 9.17 16.24
CA ARG A 303 -5.61 8.57 17.50
C ARG A 303 -4.63 7.42 17.27
N CYS A 304 -4.84 6.64 16.21
CA CYS A 304 -4.08 5.41 15.95
C CYS A 304 -2.82 5.63 15.12
N PHE A 305 -2.79 6.66 14.26
CA PHE A 305 -1.77 6.85 13.22
C PHE A 305 -1.04 8.17 13.40
N ASP A 306 0.26 8.08 13.73
CA ASP A 306 1.15 9.23 13.88
C ASP A 306 2.28 9.18 12.85
N TYR A 307 2.25 10.12 11.92
CA TYR A 307 3.26 10.26 10.87
C TYR A 307 4.67 10.50 11.42
N ASN A 308 4.82 11.34 12.44
CA ASN A 308 6.14 11.71 12.97
C ASN A 308 6.79 10.51 13.67
N LYS A 309 6.02 9.79 14.47
CA LYS A 309 6.46 8.55 15.15
C LYS A 309 6.86 7.49 14.13
N ASN A 310 6.07 7.29 13.08
CA ASN A 310 6.37 6.38 11.98
C ASN A 310 7.71 6.72 11.32
N ARG A 311 7.89 7.98 10.88
CA ARG A 311 9.11 8.42 10.20
C ARG A 311 10.35 8.30 11.07
N LYS A 312 10.24 8.63 12.37
CA LYS A 312 11.33 8.45 13.35
C LYS A 312 11.76 7.00 13.46
N ASN A 313 10.81 6.08 13.59
CA ASN A 313 11.09 4.65 13.74
C ASN A 313 11.77 4.07 12.50
N LEU A 314 11.27 4.36 11.30
CA LEU A 314 11.91 3.93 10.06
C LEU A 314 13.31 4.52 9.89
N GLY A 315 13.49 5.80 10.21
CA GLY A 315 14.81 6.44 10.19
C GLY A 315 15.80 5.74 11.14
N LEU A 316 15.37 5.38 12.35
CA LEU A 316 16.18 4.62 13.30
C LEU A 316 16.48 3.20 12.82
N PHE A 317 15.51 2.53 12.20
CA PHE A 317 15.69 1.21 11.60
C PHE A 317 16.79 1.23 10.53
N PHE A 318 16.68 2.12 9.54
CA PHE A 318 17.65 2.22 8.45
C PHE A 318 19.03 2.76 8.87
N LYS A 319 19.14 3.41 10.04
CA LYS A 319 20.45 3.77 10.64
C LYS A 319 21.16 2.57 11.30
N LYS A 320 20.40 1.55 11.76
CA LYS A 320 20.96 0.35 12.41
C LYS A 320 21.45 -0.70 11.41
N ILE A 321 21.08 -0.59 10.17
CA ILE A 321 21.49 -1.45 9.06
C ILE A 321 22.75 -0.88 8.40
#